data_cdd0012a8e45fd191ef6186c34cfdd7a
#
_entry.id   cdd0012a8e45fd191ef6186c34cfdd7a
#
_cell.length_a   1.000
_cell.length_b   1.000
_cell.length_c   1.000
_cell.angle_alpha   90.00
_cell.angle_beta   90.00
_cell.angle_gamma   90.00
#
_symmetry.space_group_name_H-M   'P 1'
#
loop_
_entity.id
_entity.type
_entity.pdbx_description
1 polymer ?
#
loop_
_entity_poly.entity_id
_entity_poly.type
_entity_poly.pdbx_seq_one_letter_code
_entity_poly.pdbx_strand_id
1 'polypeptide(L)'
;MASKIFQEIRGISDPILEGINRGWLTLDADDYTEHTTLEANVAIIGTGAGGGTTAEILAKAGLKVILIEEGPLKSSNDFKMDEPQAYKDLYQENAGRMNKDGSMSILQARCVGGTTVINWTSSF
;
A
#
# COMPACT_ATOMS: atom_id res chain seq x y z
N MET A 1 -0.16 29.04 -5.40
CA MET A 1 0.10 28.57 -4.02
C MET A 1 0.43 27.07 -3.97
N ALA A 2 -0.24 26.20 -4.71
CA ALA A 2 0.03 24.76 -4.74
C ALA A 2 1.49 24.40 -5.14
N SER A 3 2.10 25.10 -6.08
CA SER A 3 3.45 24.81 -6.57
C SER A 3 4.58 24.98 -5.53
N LYS A 4 4.39 25.85 -4.52
CA LYS A 4 5.38 26.05 -3.45
C LYS A 4 5.34 24.92 -2.42
N ILE A 5 4.14 24.44 -2.06
CA ILE A 5 3.98 23.33 -1.12
C ILE A 5 4.61 22.06 -1.70
N PHE A 6 4.42 21.78 -3.00
CA PHE A 6 5.04 20.64 -3.66
C PHE A 6 6.56 20.72 -3.79
N GLN A 7 7.16 21.93 -3.80
CA GLN A 7 8.62 22.07 -3.78
C GLN A 7 9.22 21.86 -2.39
N GLU A 8 8.48 22.18 -1.32
CA GLU A 8 8.92 21.93 0.06
C GLU A 8 8.83 20.44 0.45
N ILE A 9 7.87 19.69 -0.11
CA ILE A 9 7.73 18.25 0.11
C ILE A 9 8.88 17.45 -0.54
N ARG A 10 9.57 17.98 -1.52
CA ARG A 10 10.74 17.30 -2.15
C ARG A 10 11.93 17.05 -1.21
N GLY A 11 11.90 17.57 0.00
CA GLY A 11 12.88 17.28 1.05
C GLY A 11 12.47 16.19 2.03
N ILE A 12 11.25 15.65 1.91
CA ILE A 12 10.80 14.55 2.77
C ILE A 12 11.34 13.23 2.20
N SER A 13 12.05 12.49 3.04
CA SER A 13 12.50 11.14 2.72
C SER A 13 11.31 10.25 2.33
N ASP A 14 11.48 9.49 1.25
CA ASP A 14 10.53 8.45 0.84
C ASP A 14 11.12 7.08 1.21
N PRO A 15 10.77 6.52 2.38
CA PRO A 15 11.36 5.29 2.87
C PRO A 15 11.12 4.09 1.96
N ILE A 16 9.99 4.08 1.23
CA ILE A 16 9.65 3.00 0.30
C ILE A 16 10.58 3.06 -0.91
N LEU A 17 10.68 4.22 -1.54
CA LEU A 17 11.57 4.40 -2.68
C LEU A 17 13.03 4.19 -2.30
N GLU A 18 13.45 4.68 -1.13
CA GLU A 18 14.79 4.42 -0.60
C GLU A 18 15.03 2.92 -0.35
N GLY A 19 14.04 2.21 0.18
CA GLY A 19 14.10 0.77 0.40
C GLY A 19 14.25 0.00 -0.92
N ILE A 20 13.47 0.34 -1.93
CA ILE A 20 13.57 -0.25 -3.27
C ILE A 20 14.95 0.02 -3.87
N ASN A 21 15.46 1.24 -3.77
CA ASN A 21 16.80 1.61 -4.24
C ASN A 21 17.93 0.87 -3.50
N ARG A 22 17.68 0.45 -2.27
CA ARG A 22 18.59 -0.39 -1.46
C ARG A 22 18.44 -1.88 -1.72
N GLY A 23 17.55 -2.27 -2.63
CA GLY A 23 17.38 -3.67 -3.05
C GLY A 23 16.21 -4.41 -2.37
N TRP A 24 15.23 -3.71 -1.82
CA TRP A 24 13.98 -4.39 -1.43
C TRP A 24 13.38 -5.04 -2.67
N LEU A 25 13.04 -6.31 -2.54
CA LEU A 25 12.44 -7.06 -3.63
C LEU A 25 10.94 -6.79 -3.66
N THR A 26 10.52 -6.11 -4.71
CA THR A 26 9.11 -5.93 -5.06
C THR A 26 8.88 -6.58 -6.42
N LEU A 27 7.79 -7.31 -6.55
CA LEU A 27 7.40 -8.00 -7.78
C LEU A 27 6.02 -7.51 -8.17
N ASP A 28 5.89 -6.95 -9.36
CA ASP A 28 4.59 -6.61 -9.92
C ASP A 28 4.11 -7.78 -10.79
N ALA A 29 2.88 -8.21 -10.59
CA ALA A 29 2.31 -9.32 -11.36
C ALA A 29 2.23 -9.01 -12.86
N ASP A 30 2.11 -7.75 -13.21
CA ASP A 30 2.05 -7.31 -14.60
C ASP A 30 3.40 -7.47 -15.34
N ASP A 31 4.50 -7.58 -14.61
CA ASP A 31 5.83 -7.85 -15.17
C ASP A 31 6.04 -9.32 -15.56
N TYR A 32 5.11 -10.21 -15.19
CA TYR A 32 5.24 -11.64 -15.41
C TYR A 32 4.27 -12.15 -16.46
N THR A 33 4.81 -12.64 -17.55
CA THR A 33 4.04 -13.27 -18.65
C THR A 33 3.98 -14.80 -18.55
N GLU A 34 4.76 -15.39 -17.64
CA GLU A 34 4.86 -16.83 -17.44
C GLU A 34 4.62 -17.22 -15.98
N HIS A 35 4.31 -18.48 -15.75
CA HIS A 35 4.17 -19.02 -14.41
C HIS A 35 5.47 -18.89 -13.62
N THR A 36 5.42 -18.17 -12.52
CA THR A 36 6.56 -18.00 -11.61
C THR A 36 6.26 -18.68 -10.28
N THR A 37 7.20 -19.48 -9.81
CA THR A 37 7.12 -20.12 -8.49
C THR A 37 8.10 -19.44 -7.54
N LEU A 38 7.58 -19.00 -6.40
CA LEU A 38 8.38 -18.42 -5.34
C LEU A 38 8.32 -19.32 -4.11
N GLU A 39 9.45 -19.47 -3.43
CA GLU A 39 9.54 -20.26 -2.20
C GLU A 39 9.75 -19.36 -0.99
N ALA A 40 8.97 -19.59 0.05
CA ALA A 40 9.09 -18.92 1.34
C ALA A 40 8.68 -19.85 2.48
N ASN A 41 9.05 -19.46 3.71
CA ASN A 41 8.56 -20.15 4.91
C ASN A 41 7.11 -19.79 5.20
N VAL A 42 6.72 -18.54 4.90
CA VAL A 42 5.38 -18.00 5.15
C VAL A 42 4.94 -17.12 3.99
N ALA A 43 3.72 -17.32 3.52
CA ALA A 43 3.02 -16.40 2.63
C ALA A 43 1.89 -15.71 3.41
N ILE A 44 1.86 -14.38 3.38
CA ILE A 44 0.85 -13.54 4.03
C ILE A 44 0.03 -12.87 2.94
N ILE A 45 -1.29 -13.04 2.98
CA ILE A 45 -2.22 -12.42 2.05
C ILE A 45 -2.75 -11.13 2.67
N GLY A 46 -2.51 -10.02 2.01
CA GLY A 46 -2.83 -8.67 2.45
C GLY A 46 -1.70 -8.01 3.24
N THR A 47 -1.44 -6.76 2.92
CA THR A 47 -0.38 -5.93 3.51
C THR A 47 -0.90 -4.85 4.45
N GLY A 48 -2.14 -4.94 4.89
CA GLY A 48 -2.71 -4.03 5.89
C GLY A 48 -2.00 -4.14 7.25
N ALA A 49 -2.52 -3.45 8.26
CA ALA A 49 -1.92 -3.38 9.60
C ALA A 49 -1.54 -4.75 10.19
N GLY A 50 -2.44 -5.75 10.07
CA GLY A 50 -2.17 -7.10 10.57
C GLY A 50 -1.09 -7.82 9.77
N GLY A 51 -1.18 -7.79 8.43
CA GLY A 51 -0.21 -8.46 7.55
C GLY A 51 1.18 -7.86 7.67
N GLY A 52 1.29 -6.53 7.67
CA GLY A 52 2.55 -5.82 7.81
C GLY A 52 3.24 -6.11 9.15
N THR A 53 2.50 -6.02 10.26
CA THR A 53 3.04 -6.31 11.60
C THR A 53 3.49 -7.77 11.73
N THR A 54 2.68 -8.70 11.20
CA THR A 54 3.02 -10.14 11.22
C THR A 54 4.29 -10.39 10.41
N ALA A 55 4.38 -9.80 9.21
CA ALA A 55 5.56 -9.93 8.35
C ALA A 55 6.83 -9.42 9.04
N GLU A 56 6.77 -8.27 9.69
CA GLU A 56 7.89 -7.71 10.43
C GLU A 56 8.40 -8.67 11.50
N ILE A 57 7.50 -9.20 12.31
CA ILE A 57 7.86 -10.12 13.41
C ILE A 57 8.49 -11.40 12.87
N LEU A 58 7.90 -12.00 11.85
CA LEU A 58 8.38 -13.25 11.27
C LEU A 58 9.71 -13.06 10.53
N ALA A 59 9.87 -11.98 9.81
CA ALA A 59 11.13 -11.66 9.14
C ALA A 59 12.25 -11.39 10.14
N LYS A 60 11.98 -10.67 11.24
CA LYS A 60 12.94 -10.49 12.35
C LYS A 60 13.32 -11.80 13.04
N ALA A 61 12.43 -12.78 13.04
CA ALA A 61 12.72 -14.13 13.52
C ALA A 61 13.54 -14.98 12.51
N GLY A 62 13.92 -14.40 11.37
CA GLY A 62 14.75 -15.07 10.35
C GLY A 62 13.98 -15.89 9.33
N LEU A 63 12.65 -15.82 9.30
CA LEU A 63 11.84 -16.50 8.31
C LEU A 63 11.82 -15.73 6.98
N LYS A 64 11.84 -16.47 5.88
CA LYS A 64 11.58 -15.91 4.56
C LYS A 64 10.07 -15.72 4.39
N VAL A 65 9.64 -14.46 4.30
CA VAL A 65 8.23 -14.09 4.22
C VAL A 65 7.93 -13.51 2.85
N ILE A 66 6.80 -13.93 2.25
CA ILE A 66 6.22 -13.30 1.07
C ILE A 66 4.92 -12.62 1.47
N LEU A 67 4.80 -11.34 1.12
CA LEU A 67 3.56 -10.57 1.21
C LEU A 67 2.88 -10.55 -0.16
N ILE A 68 1.61 -10.85 -0.21
CA ILE A 68 0.79 -10.85 -1.43
C ILE A 68 -0.29 -9.81 -1.25
N GLU A 69 -0.31 -8.81 -2.13
CA GLU A 69 -1.25 -7.69 -2.09
C GLU A 69 -1.92 -7.53 -3.46
N GLU A 70 -3.23 -7.27 -3.48
CA GLU A 70 -3.98 -7.06 -4.72
C GLU A 70 -3.84 -5.64 -5.27
N GLY A 71 -3.54 -4.68 -4.40
CA GLY A 71 -3.47 -3.26 -4.77
C GLY A 71 -2.05 -2.78 -5.04
N PRO A 72 -1.90 -1.59 -5.63
CA PRO A 72 -0.60 -1.07 -6.03
C PRO A 72 0.27 -0.67 -4.83
N LEU A 73 1.57 -0.74 -5.03
CA LEU A 73 2.54 -0.08 -4.16
C LEU A 73 2.63 1.40 -4.55
N LYS A 74 2.28 2.27 -3.62
CA LYS A 74 2.41 3.73 -3.76
C LYS A 74 3.31 4.29 -2.69
N SER A 75 4.16 5.21 -3.07
CA SER A 75 5.06 5.93 -2.17
C SER A 75 4.63 7.38 -2.00
N SER A 76 5.31 8.12 -1.11
CA SER A 76 5.02 9.56 -0.91
C SER A 76 5.13 10.38 -2.20
N ASN A 77 5.97 9.95 -3.15
CA ASN A 77 6.12 10.63 -4.43
C ASN A 77 4.94 10.43 -5.39
N ASP A 78 4.13 9.40 -5.15
CA ASP A 78 2.96 9.09 -5.99
C ASP A 78 1.73 9.90 -5.60
N PHE A 79 1.69 10.43 -4.36
CA PHE A 79 0.56 11.20 -3.87
C PHE A 79 0.59 12.62 -4.45
N LYS A 80 -0.43 12.97 -5.22
CA LYS A 80 -0.52 14.25 -5.94
C LYS A 80 -1.47 15.24 -5.26
N MET A 81 -2.04 14.92 -4.11
CA MET A 81 -3.08 15.72 -3.44
C MET A 81 -4.30 15.94 -4.36
N ASP A 82 -4.62 14.94 -5.15
CA ASP A 82 -5.77 14.89 -6.04
C ASP A 82 -6.71 13.79 -5.54
N GLU A 83 -7.78 14.21 -4.88
CA GLU A 83 -8.71 13.28 -4.21
C GLU A 83 -9.42 12.33 -5.20
N PRO A 84 -9.96 12.79 -6.34
CA PRO A 84 -10.53 11.90 -7.35
C PRO A 84 -9.56 10.84 -7.87
N GLN A 85 -8.29 11.17 -8.01
CA GLN A 85 -7.27 10.22 -8.41
C GLN A 85 -6.94 9.25 -7.25
N ALA A 86 -6.86 9.75 -6.03
CA ALA A 86 -6.63 8.92 -4.85
C ALA A 86 -7.72 7.86 -4.66
N TYR A 87 -8.99 8.19 -4.90
CA TYR A 87 -10.08 7.23 -4.84
C TYR A 87 -9.90 6.08 -5.84
N LYS A 88 -9.43 6.35 -7.04
CA LYS A 88 -9.18 5.34 -8.07
C LYS A 88 -7.97 4.46 -7.72
N ASP A 89 -6.90 5.08 -7.23
CA ASP A 89 -5.61 4.42 -7.04
C ASP A 89 -5.54 3.62 -5.73
N LEU A 90 -6.24 4.09 -4.69
CA LEU A 90 -6.03 3.59 -3.33
C LEU A 90 -7.24 2.90 -2.71
N TYR A 91 -8.45 3.14 -3.22
CA TYR A 91 -9.67 2.67 -2.59
C TYR A 91 -10.30 1.50 -3.33
N GLN A 92 -10.83 0.57 -2.58
CA GLN A 92 -11.68 -0.48 -3.12
C GLN A 92 -12.94 0.14 -3.76
N GLU A 93 -13.25 -0.30 -5.00
CA GLU A 93 -14.41 0.20 -5.75
C GLU A 93 -14.44 1.73 -5.89
N ASN A 94 -13.27 2.37 -5.98
CA ASN A 94 -13.14 3.84 -6.08
C ASN A 94 -13.87 4.59 -4.95
N ALA A 95 -13.84 4.06 -3.74
CA ALA A 95 -14.58 4.54 -2.57
C ALA A 95 -16.11 4.44 -2.69
N GLY A 96 -16.61 3.69 -3.67
CA GLY A 96 -18.05 3.52 -3.92
C GLY A 96 -18.73 2.42 -3.12
N ARG A 97 -17.99 1.69 -2.28
CA ARG A 97 -18.54 0.59 -1.50
C ARG A 97 -19.52 1.09 -0.44
N MET A 98 -20.68 0.47 -0.39
CA MET A 98 -21.73 0.77 0.58
C MET A 98 -22.26 -0.51 1.22
N ASN A 99 -22.94 -0.38 2.36
CA ASN A 99 -23.76 -1.43 2.91
C ASN A 99 -24.95 -1.73 1.99
N LYS A 100 -25.69 -2.80 2.27
CA LYS A 100 -26.75 -3.31 1.38
C LYS A 100 -27.87 -2.30 1.08
N ASP A 101 -28.20 -1.43 2.03
CA ASP A 101 -29.26 -0.43 1.90
C ASP A 101 -28.77 0.97 1.48
N GLY A 102 -27.46 1.13 1.25
CA GLY A 102 -26.86 2.36 0.81
C GLY A 102 -26.76 3.45 1.88
N SER A 103 -27.06 3.14 3.12
CA SER A 103 -27.08 4.14 4.21
C SER A 103 -25.68 4.44 4.78
N MET A 104 -24.68 3.57 4.51
CA MET A 104 -23.34 3.70 5.07
C MET A 104 -22.28 3.43 3.99
N SER A 105 -21.37 4.37 3.83
CA SER A 105 -20.16 4.17 3.02
C SER A 105 -19.13 3.35 3.79
N ILE A 106 -18.50 2.40 3.13
CA ILE A 106 -17.43 1.56 3.67
C ILE A 106 -16.16 1.93 2.95
N LEU A 107 -15.35 2.79 3.57
CA LEU A 107 -14.06 3.20 3.02
C LEU A 107 -13.02 2.14 3.37
N GLN A 108 -12.55 1.44 2.36
CA GLN A 108 -11.53 0.41 2.47
C GLN A 108 -10.45 0.64 1.42
N ALA A 109 -9.20 0.54 1.82
CA ALA A 109 -8.10 0.65 0.87
C ALA A 109 -7.91 -0.65 0.08
N ARG A 110 -7.35 -0.48 -1.11
CA ARG A 110 -6.81 -1.51 -1.97
C ARG A 110 -5.44 -1.04 -2.46
N CYS A 111 -4.46 -1.17 -1.58
CA CYS A 111 -3.06 -0.79 -1.83
C CYS A 111 -2.15 -1.43 -0.79
N VAL A 112 -0.85 -1.46 -1.07
CA VAL A 112 0.15 -1.87 -0.07
C VAL A 112 0.07 -0.97 1.16
N GLY A 113 -0.04 -1.58 2.34
CA GLY A 113 -0.29 -0.92 3.61
C GLY A 113 -1.77 -0.92 4.04
N GLY A 114 -2.69 -1.23 3.11
CA GLY A 114 -4.12 -1.35 3.41
C GLY A 114 -4.75 -0.04 3.89
N THR A 115 -5.83 -0.15 4.64
CA THR A 115 -6.62 1.01 5.09
C THR A 115 -5.84 1.98 5.99
N THR A 116 -4.71 1.56 6.54
CA THR A 116 -3.82 2.48 7.28
C THR A 116 -3.21 3.58 6.40
N VAL A 117 -3.10 3.36 5.09
CA VAL A 117 -2.60 4.38 4.14
C VAL A 117 -3.61 5.49 3.91
N ILE A 118 -4.90 5.18 3.94
CA ILE A 118 -6.00 6.11 3.67
C ILE A 118 -6.72 6.56 4.96
N ASN A 119 -6.11 6.32 6.13
CA ASN A 119 -6.73 6.73 7.39
C ASN A 119 -6.88 8.26 7.45
N TRP A 120 -7.86 8.70 8.21
CA TRP A 120 -8.17 10.12 8.40
C TRP A 120 -7.37 10.72 9.57
N THR A 121 -6.23 10.12 9.90
CA THR A 121 -5.36 10.54 11.00
C THR A 121 -6.04 10.60 12.37
N SER A 122 -7.16 9.87 12.53
CA SER A 122 -7.83 9.76 13.82
C SER A 122 -6.99 8.88 14.74
N SER A 123 -6.57 9.45 15.86
CA SER A 123 -5.84 8.76 16.94
C SER A 123 -6.62 8.90 18.23
N PHE A 124 -6.73 7.82 19.01
CA PHE A 124 -7.40 7.78 20.30
C PHE A 124 -6.39 7.51 21.42
#